data_41adec6846e6f9e020c0a9ecb42a9988
#
_entry.id   41adec6846e6f9e020c0a9ecb42a9988
#
_cell.length_a   1.000
_cell.length_b   1.000
_cell.length_c   1.000
_cell.angle_alpha   90.00
_cell.angle_beta   90.00
_cell.angle_gamma   90.00
#
_symmetry.space_group_name_H-M   'P 1'
#
loop_
_entity.id
_entity.type
_entity.pdbx_description
1 polymer ?
#
loop_
_entity_poly.entity_id
_entity_poly.type
_entity_poly.pdbx_seq_one_letter_code
_entity_poly.pdbx_strand_id
1 'polypeptide(L)'
;MNNGKERVKLSKVIQKMNLVNLTPQIDVSGIWLNLPDVNRPALQLTGFYDQFDNDRLQIIGNVEHAYLASLSEQERYERYMQLLSSNIPCIIFCRSIKPEPKIIELAVKYQIPLLMTDQATSSFTAEVIRWLKVQLAPCIVIHGVLVDVYGVGVLLSLIHI
;
A
#
# COMPACT_ATOMS: atom_id res chain seq x y z
N MET A 1 -24.78 -0.92 -15.90
CA MET A 1 -23.33 -1.11 -16.09
C MET A 1 -22.62 -0.58 -14.87
N ASN A 2 -22.15 -1.47 -14.04
CA ASN A 2 -21.35 -1.07 -12.89
C ASN A 2 -19.94 -0.70 -13.37
N ASN A 3 -19.68 0.59 -13.51
CA ASN A 3 -18.33 1.11 -13.53
C ASN A 3 -17.75 1.05 -12.11
N GLY A 4 -17.77 -0.13 -11.51
CA GLY A 4 -17.08 -0.35 -10.25
C GLY A 4 -15.59 -0.24 -10.50
N LYS A 5 -14.96 0.81 -10.00
CA LYS A 5 -13.49 0.83 -9.92
C LYS A 5 -13.07 -0.47 -9.25
N GLU A 6 -12.22 -1.22 -9.94
CA GLU A 6 -11.59 -2.39 -9.31
C GLU A 6 -10.88 -1.93 -8.05
N ARG A 7 -11.03 -2.71 -6.99
CA ARG A 7 -10.42 -2.42 -5.70
C ARG A 7 -10.03 -3.73 -5.01
N VAL A 8 -9.04 -3.66 -4.14
CA VAL A 8 -8.55 -4.82 -3.40
C VAL A 8 -8.54 -4.52 -1.91
N LYS A 9 -8.88 -5.51 -1.10
CA LYS A 9 -8.87 -5.36 0.36
C LYS A 9 -7.44 -5.29 0.89
N LEU A 10 -7.20 -4.42 1.87
CA LEU A 10 -5.93 -4.37 2.58
C LEU A 10 -5.58 -5.71 3.21
N SER A 11 -6.57 -6.45 3.72
CA SER A 11 -6.36 -7.78 4.28
C SER A 11 -5.70 -8.76 3.30
N LYS A 12 -6.00 -8.64 2.01
CA LYS A 12 -5.35 -9.45 0.97
C LYS A 12 -3.88 -9.06 0.76
N VAL A 13 -3.55 -7.78 0.85
CA VAL A 13 -2.17 -7.31 0.79
C VAL A 13 -1.37 -7.85 1.98
N ILE A 14 -1.94 -7.77 3.18
CA ILE A 14 -1.32 -8.29 4.39
C ILE A 14 -0.99 -9.78 4.23
N GLN A 15 -1.94 -10.55 3.74
CA GLN A 15 -1.76 -11.99 3.53
C GLN A 15 -0.74 -12.29 2.43
N LYS A 16 -0.88 -11.65 1.28
CA LYS A 16 -0.01 -11.90 0.11
C LYS A 16 1.44 -11.54 0.37
N MET A 17 1.67 -10.40 1.01
CA MET A 17 3.01 -9.90 1.30
C MET A 17 3.56 -10.41 2.64
N ASN A 18 2.80 -11.23 3.34
CA ASN A 18 3.17 -11.79 4.64
C ASN A 18 3.58 -10.71 5.65
N LEU A 19 2.76 -9.67 5.75
CA LEU A 19 3.05 -8.52 6.61
C LEU A 19 2.72 -8.83 8.08
N VAL A 20 3.57 -8.35 8.97
CA VAL A 20 3.31 -8.37 10.41
C VAL A 20 2.39 -7.20 10.76
N ASN A 21 1.27 -7.49 11.40
CA ASN A 21 0.34 -6.45 11.84
C ASN A 21 0.75 -5.94 13.23
N LEU A 22 1.21 -4.71 13.29
CA LEU A 22 1.63 -4.06 14.55
C LEU A 22 0.44 -3.48 15.33
N THR A 23 -0.73 -3.42 14.72
CA THR A 23 -1.95 -2.86 15.30
C THR A 23 -3.12 -3.86 15.16
N PRO A 24 -3.03 -5.04 15.78
CA PRO A 24 -4.03 -6.09 15.59
C PRO A 24 -5.42 -5.71 16.11
N GLN A 25 -5.53 -4.71 16.98
CA GLN A 25 -6.79 -4.21 17.49
C GLN A 25 -7.58 -3.34 16.50
N ILE A 26 -6.96 -2.96 15.36
CA ILE A 26 -7.64 -2.22 14.30
C ILE A 26 -8.26 -3.23 13.34
N ASP A 27 -9.56 -3.07 13.05
CA ASP A 27 -10.25 -3.87 12.04
C ASP A 27 -9.87 -3.36 10.64
N VAL A 28 -9.20 -4.21 9.86
CA VAL A 28 -8.74 -3.88 8.51
C VAL A 28 -9.73 -4.31 7.41
N SER A 29 -10.83 -4.99 7.78
CA SER A 29 -11.77 -5.58 6.82
C SER A 29 -12.49 -4.54 5.94
N GLY A 30 -12.63 -3.31 6.41
CA GLY A 30 -13.25 -2.21 5.67
C GLY A 30 -12.29 -1.33 4.88
N ILE A 31 -11.01 -1.67 4.83
CA ILE A 31 -10.01 -0.86 4.14
C ILE A 31 -9.77 -1.42 2.75
N TRP A 32 -9.95 -0.58 1.73
CA TRP A 32 -9.83 -0.92 0.34
C TRP A 32 -8.78 -0.06 -0.36
N LEU A 33 -8.07 -0.66 -1.30
CA LEU A 33 -7.10 0.01 -2.16
C LEU A 33 -7.62 0.05 -3.58
N ASN A 34 -7.52 1.20 -4.22
CA ASN A 34 -7.97 1.41 -5.60
C ASN A 34 -6.87 1.91 -6.54
N LEU A 35 -5.66 2.08 -6.01
CA LEU A 35 -4.48 2.53 -6.77
C LEU A 35 -3.34 1.52 -6.61
N PRO A 36 -2.64 1.18 -7.70
CA PRO A 36 -1.47 0.31 -7.63
C PRO A 36 -0.22 1.03 -7.13
N ASP A 37 -0.26 2.36 -7.08
CA ASP A 37 0.88 3.17 -6.69
C ASP A 37 1.04 3.22 -5.19
N VAL A 38 2.30 3.36 -4.77
CA VAL A 38 2.68 3.56 -3.38
C VAL A 38 3.27 4.95 -3.22
N ASN A 39 3.35 5.45 -1.98
CA ASN A 39 4.01 6.68 -1.65
C ASN A 39 5.04 6.45 -0.55
N ARG A 40 6.21 7.05 -0.71
CA ARG A 40 7.18 7.19 0.37
C ARG A 40 7.02 8.60 0.95
N PRO A 41 6.53 8.73 2.20
CA PRO A 41 6.07 10.02 2.73
C PRO A 41 7.22 10.93 3.19
N ALA A 42 8.36 10.93 2.49
CA ALA A 42 9.51 11.72 2.86
C ALA A 42 9.20 13.23 2.91
N LEU A 43 8.52 13.75 1.90
CA LEU A 43 8.11 15.16 1.88
C LEU A 43 7.03 15.47 2.92
N GLN A 44 6.08 14.56 3.09
CA GLN A 44 5.01 14.73 4.09
C GLN A 44 5.59 14.78 5.52
N LEU A 45 6.61 14.00 5.80
CA LEU A 45 7.28 14.01 7.10
C LEU A 45 8.05 15.32 7.35
N THR A 46 8.34 16.12 6.33
CA THR A 46 8.88 17.47 6.48
C THR A 46 7.79 18.54 6.64
N GLY A 47 6.53 18.17 6.52
CA GLY A 47 5.38 19.07 6.62
C GLY A 47 4.81 19.53 5.29
N PHE A 48 5.33 19.03 4.16
CA PHE A 48 4.86 19.40 2.82
C PHE A 48 3.79 18.40 2.35
N TYR A 49 2.56 18.87 2.18
CA TYR A 49 1.42 18.05 1.79
C TYR A 49 0.79 18.44 0.44
N ASP A 50 1.34 19.42 -0.26
CA ASP A 50 0.85 19.80 -1.58
C ASP A 50 0.99 18.60 -2.55
N GLN A 51 -0.08 18.31 -3.31
CA GLN A 51 -0.15 17.18 -4.24
C GLN A 51 0.00 15.80 -3.56
N PHE A 52 -0.34 15.69 -2.28
CA PHE A 52 -0.28 14.43 -1.56
C PHE A 52 -1.49 13.56 -1.90
N ASP A 53 -1.21 12.37 -2.44
CA ASP A 53 -2.21 11.33 -2.71
C ASP A 53 -2.37 10.44 -1.48
N ASN A 54 -3.36 10.73 -0.66
CA ASN A 54 -3.60 9.99 0.57
C ASN A 54 -4.21 8.60 0.36
N ASP A 55 -4.64 8.27 -0.86
CA ASP A 55 -5.19 6.95 -1.20
C ASP A 55 -4.14 5.87 -1.41
N ARG A 56 -2.87 6.26 -1.47
CA ARG A 56 -1.75 5.32 -1.72
C ARG A 56 -1.30 4.65 -0.44
N LEU A 57 -0.78 3.43 -0.59
CA LEU A 57 -0.02 2.78 0.48
C LEU A 57 1.18 3.64 0.85
N GLN A 58 1.38 3.88 2.14
CA GLN A 58 2.53 4.63 2.64
C GLN A 58 3.63 3.66 3.06
N ILE A 59 4.84 3.85 2.55
CA ILE A 59 5.97 2.95 2.82
C ILE A 59 7.09 3.74 3.48
N ILE A 60 7.50 3.31 4.66
CA ILE A 60 8.62 3.88 5.41
C ILE A 60 9.81 2.93 5.35
N GLY A 61 10.92 3.43 4.82
CA GLY A 61 12.18 2.72 4.77
C GLY A 61 13.27 3.40 5.62
N ASN A 62 14.53 3.05 5.35
CA ASN A 62 15.66 3.57 6.12
C ASN A 62 15.79 5.10 6.06
N VAL A 63 15.52 5.70 4.89
CA VAL A 63 15.68 7.16 4.71
C VAL A 63 14.69 7.92 5.57
N GLU A 64 13.42 7.54 5.50
CA GLU A 64 12.37 8.18 6.31
C GLU A 64 12.60 7.93 7.80
N HIS A 65 13.00 6.71 8.15
CA HIS A 65 13.29 6.37 9.53
C HIS A 65 14.48 7.17 10.09
N ALA A 66 15.55 7.31 9.31
CA ALA A 66 16.73 8.09 9.69
C ALA A 66 16.37 9.57 9.88
N TYR A 67 15.56 10.12 8.98
CA TYR A 67 15.08 11.50 9.11
C TYR A 67 14.28 11.69 10.41
N LEU A 68 13.34 10.80 10.68
CA LEU A 68 12.53 10.86 11.89
C LEU A 68 13.38 10.70 13.15
N ALA A 69 14.40 9.85 13.12
CA ALA A 69 15.34 9.68 14.24
C ALA A 69 16.18 10.93 14.50
N SER A 70 16.39 11.78 13.49
CA SER A 70 17.13 13.04 13.63
C SER A 70 16.31 14.14 14.32
N LEU A 71 14.98 13.97 14.38
CA LEU A 71 14.09 14.92 15.03
C LEU A 71 14.03 14.68 16.54
N SER A 72 13.61 15.71 17.31
CA SER A 72 13.25 15.52 18.71
C SER A 72 12.06 14.56 18.82
N GLU A 73 11.88 13.96 20.00
CA GLU A 73 10.75 13.05 20.24
C GLU A 73 9.41 13.75 19.98
N GLN A 74 9.28 15.01 20.41
CA GLN A 74 8.05 15.79 20.21
C GLN A 74 7.80 16.09 18.72
N GLU A 75 8.82 16.51 17.99
CA GLU A 75 8.71 16.79 16.54
C GLU A 75 8.34 15.53 15.76
N ARG A 76 9.00 14.41 16.09
CA ARG A 76 8.71 13.11 15.48
C ARG A 76 7.25 12.70 15.72
N TYR A 77 6.76 12.86 16.93
CA TYR A 77 5.37 12.57 17.28
C TYR A 77 4.41 13.44 16.47
N GLU A 78 4.68 14.74 16.36
CA GLU A 78 3.85 15.67 15.58
C GLU A 78 3.84 15.31 14.09
N ARG A 79 4.97 14.91 13.52
CA ARG A 79 5.07 14.49 12.12
C ARG A 79 4.24 13.23 11.85
N TYR A 80 4.31 12.27 12.74
CA TYR A 80 3.46 11.08 12.64
C TYR A 80 1.98 11.41 12.81
N MET A 81 1.65 12.27 13.74
CA MET A 81 0.26 12.71 13.96
C MET A 81 -0.31 13.32 12.69
N GLN A 82 0.43 14.21 12.04
CA GLN A 82 0.00 14.86 10.81
C GLN A 82 -0.22 13.84 9.68
N LEU A 83 0.68 12.88 9.54
CA LEU A 83 0.53 11.82 8.53
C LEU A 83 -0.67 10.91 8.83
N LEU A 84 -0.80 10.46 10.07
CA LEU A 84 -1.89 9.58 10.50
C LEU A 84 -3.27 10.24 10.42
N SER A 85 -3.33 11.56 10.54
CA SER A 85 -4.59 12.30 10.41
C SER A 85 -5.00 12.60 8.96
N SER A 86 -4.21 12.15 7.98
CA SER A 86 -4.41 12.45 6.56
C SER A 86 -5.28 11.44 5.81
N ASN A 87 -6.00 10.56 6.49
CA ASN A 87 -6.87 9.52 5.92
C ASN A 87 -6.15 8.56 4.97
N ILE A 88 -4.93 8.19 5.32
CA ILE A 88 -4.16 7.19 4.58
C ILE A 88 -4.70 5.78 4.87
N PRO A 89 -4.52 4.80 3.94
CA PRO A 89 -5.01 3.44 4.19
C PRO A 89 -4.19 2.67 5.23
N CYS A 90 -2.87 2.84 5.24
CA CYS A 90 -1.97 2.21 6.21
C CYS A 90 -0.55 2.76 6.06
N ILE A 91 0.32 2.39 7.00
CA ILE A 91 1.77 2.60 6.88
C ILE A 91 2.46 1.24 6.95
N ILE A 92 3.36 0.96 6.01
CA ILE A 92 4.14 -0.27 5.96
C ILE A 92 5.61 0.08 6.22
N PHE A 93 6.15 -0.49 7.28
CA PHE A 93 7.56 -0.32 7.65
C PHE A 93 8.37 -1.45 7.04
N CYS A 94 9.39 -1.11 6.24
CA CYS A 94 10.31 -2.08 5.64
C CYS A 94 11.52 -2.33 6.53
N ARG A 95 12.30 -3.37 6.22
CA ARG A 95 13.54 -3.75 6.90
C ARG A 95 13.35 -4.01 8.40
N SER A 96 12.20 -4.54 8.78
CA SER A 96 11.85 -4.81 10.19
C SER A 96 11.96 -3.57 11.09
N ILE A 97 11.81 -2.37 10.53
CA ILE A 97 11.75 -1.12 11.29
C ILE A 97 10.48 -1.16 12.13
N LYS A 98 10.62 -0.97 13.43
CA LYS A 98 9.49 -0.96 14.36
C LYS A 98 9.33 0.44 14.94
N PRO A 99 8.16 1.07 14.83
CA PRO A 99 7.93 2.38 15.42
C PRO A 99 7.88 2.29 16.96
N GLU A 100 8.07 3.43 17.61
CA GLU A 100 7.95 3.55 19.06
C GLU A 100 6.53 3.18 19.54
N PRO A 101 6.37 2.67 20.77
CA PRO A 101 5.05 2.35 21.31
C PRO A 101 4.05 3.51 21.26
N LYS A 102 4.51 4.74 21.48
CA LYS A 102 3.67 5.95 21.40
C LYS A 102 3.07 6.15 20.01
N ILE A 103 3.82 5.79 18.97
CA ILE A 103 3.37 5.90 17.58
C ILE A 103 2.32 4.82 17.27
N ILE A 104 2.50 3.63 17.81
CA ILE A 104 1.51 2.55 17.68
C ILE A 104 0.21 2.97 18.37
N GLU A 105 0.25 3.53 19.56
CA GLU A 105 -0.92 4.07 20.25
C GLU A 105 -1.61 5.17 19.47
N LEU A 106 -0.82 6.06 18.87
CA LEU A 106 -1.34 7.15 18.03
C LEU A 106 -2.04 6.60 16.79
N ALA A 107 -1.48 5.60 16.15
CA ALA A 107 -2.09 4.95 14.99
C ALA A 107 -3.42 4.29 15.35
N VAL A 108 -3.50 3.64 16.51
CA VAL A 108 -4.75 3.07 17.01
C VAL A 108 -5.80 4.17 17.23
N LYS A 109 -5.40 5.30 17.79
CA LYS A 109 -6.29 6.45 17.98
C LYS A 109 -6.90 6.94 16.66
N TYR A 110 -6.10 7.00 15.60
CA TYR A 110 -6.55 7.42 14.28
C TYR A 110 -7.11 6.28 13.43
N GLN A 111 -7.07 5.05 13.94
CA GLN A 111 -7.54 3.85 13.23
C GLN A 111 -6.79 3.62 11.90
N ILE A 112 -5.50 3.89 11.89
CA ILE A 112 -4.62 3.65 10.73
C ILE A 112 -3.74 2.45 11.02
N PRO A 113 -3.87 1.33 10.27
CA PRO A 113 -3.05 0.14 10.52
C PRO A 113 -1.56 0.41 10.26
N LEU A 114 -0.72 -0.09 11.16
CA LEU A 114 0.73 -0.14 10.98
C LEU A 114 1.14 -1.59 10.71
N LEU A 115 1.85 -1.80 9.62
CA LEU A 115 2.29 -3.10 9.14
C LEU A 115 3.80 -3.10 8.97
N MET A 116 4.42 -4.27 9.01
CA MET A 116 5.88 -4.40 8.93
C MET A 116 6.26 -5.56 8.02
N THR A 117 7.34 -5.38 7.27
CA THR A 117 8.01 -6.43 6.49
C THR A 117 9.51 -6.42 6.76
N ASP A 118 10.14 -7.57 6.65
CA ASP A 118 11.61 -7.70 6.75
C ASP A 118 12.31 -7.38 5.44
N GLN A 119 11.58 -7.28 4.33
CA GLN A 119 12.13 -7.00 3.02
C GLN A 119 12.74 -5.61 2.92
N ALA A 120 13.75 -5.47 2.04
CA ALA A 120 14.27 -4.17 1.65
C ALA A 120 13.18 -3.33 0.97
N THR A 121 13.22 -2.01 1.17
CA THR A 121 12.19 -1.10 0.68
C THR A 121 11.99 -1.19 -0.84
N SER A 122 13.07 -1.24 -1.62
CA SER A 122 13.00 -1.33 -3.08
C SER A 122 12.39 -2.63 -3.55
N SER A 123 12.79 -3.75 -2.96
CA SER A 123 12.26 -5.09 -3.29
C SER A 123 10.78 -5.19 -2.95
N PHE A 124 10.40 -4.75 -1.77
CA PHE A 124 9.00 -4.74 -1.34
C PHE A 124 8.13 -3.84 -2.22
N THR A 125 8.60 -2.64 -2.50
CA THR A 125 7.89 -1.68 -3.36
C THR A 125 7.63 -2.25 -4.74
N ALA A 126 8.64 -2.85 -5.38
CA ALA A 126 8.49 -3.47 -6.69
C ALA A 126 7.48 -4.63 -6.68
N GLU A 127 7.54 -5.46 -5.65
CA GLU A 127 6.65 -6.62 -5.52
C GLU A 127 5.20 -6.20 -5.30
N VAL A 128 4.94 -5.28 -4.37
CA VAL A 128 3.59 -4.85 -4.06
C VAL A 128 2.94 -4.09 -5.22
N ILE A 129 3.69 -3.24 -5.90
CA ILE A 129 3.18 -2.51 -7.08
C ILE A 129 2.78 -3.50 -8.18
N ARG A 130 3.64 -4.45 -8.49
CA ARG A 130 3.36 -5.46 -9.52
C ARG A 130 2.11 -6.26 -9.17
N TRP A 131 1.99 -6.71 -7.93
CA TRP A 131 0.82 -7.46 -7.49
C TRP A 131 -0.45 -6.63 -7.54
N LEU A 132 -0.41 -5.38 -7.06
CA LEU A 132 -1.55 -4.47 -7.10
C LEU A 132 -2.00 -4.18 -8.53
N LYS A 133 -1.07 -3.99 -9.46
CA LYS A 133 -1.41 -3.78 -10.88
C LYS A 133 -2.19 -4.96 -11.45
N VAL A 134 -1.82 -6.18 -11.09
CA VAL A 134 -2.55 -7.38 -11.52
C VAL A 134 -3.95 -7.42 -10.89
N GLN A 135 -4.04 -7.16 -9.58
CA GLN A 135 -5.31 -7.22 -8.85
C GLN A 135 -6.29 -6.10 -9.26
N LEU A 136 -5.78 -4.95 -9.64
CA LEU A 136 -6.58 -3.79 -10.03
C LEU A 136 -6.78 -3.67 -11.54
N ALA A 137 -6.24 -4.60 -12.33
CA ALA A 137 -6.44 -4.64 -13.77
C ALA A 137 -7.93 -4.89 -14.09
N PRO A 138 -8.49 -4.20 -15.11
CA PRO A 138 -9.85 -4.46 -15.53
C PRO A 138 -10.03 -5.92 -15.93
N CYS A 139 -11.06 -6.56 -15.39
CA CYS A 139 -11.41 -7.93 -15.78
C CYS A 139 -12.24 -7.87 -17.06
N ILE A 140 -11.67 -8.34 -18.17
CA ILE A 140 -12.36 -8.44 -19.46
C ILE A 140 -12.67 -9.90 -19.69
N VAL A 141 -13.96 -10.21 -19.90
CA VAL A 141 -14.38 -11.55 -20.32
C VAL A 141 -14.20 -11.65 -21.83
N ILE A 142 -13.26 -12.50 -22.27
CA ILE A 142 -12.98 -12.73 -23.67
C ILE A 142 -13.59 -14.08 -24.06
N HIS A 143 -14.52 -14.06 -25.02
CA HIS A 143 -15.03 -15.25 -25.68
C HIS A 143 -14.22 -15.46 -26.96
N GLY A 144 -13.46 -16.54 -27.00
CA GLY A 144 -12.60 -16.81 -28.14
C GLY A 144 -12.23 -18.28 -28.26
N VAL A 145 -11.49 -18.59 -29.30
CA VAL A 145 -10.98 -19.93 -29.58
C VAL A 145 -9.46 -19.86 -29.52
N LEU A 146 -8.87 -20.76 -28.74
CA LEU A 146 -7.42 -20.96 -28.74
C LEU A 146 -7.05 -21.86 -29.91
N VAL A 147 -6.24 -21.34 -30.83
CA VAL A 147 -5.74 -22.09 -31.99
C VAL A 147 -4.25 -22.27 -31.85
N ASP A 148 -3.78 -23.50 -32.00
CA ASP A 148 -2.36 -23.81 -32.05
C ASP A 148 -1.89 -23.73 -33.51
N VAL A 149 -1.00 -22.78 -33.78
CA VAL A 149 -0.41 -22.59 -35.09
C VAL A 149 1.10 -22.77 -34.98
N TYR A 150 1.62 -23.83 -35.60
CA TYR A 150 3.05 -24.16 -35.57
C TYR A 150 3.69 -24.21 -34.17
N GLY A 151 2.95 -24.76 -33.20
CA GLY A 151 3.41 -24.86 -31.80
C GLY A 151 3.29 -23.57 -31.00
N VAL A 152 2.67 -22.54 -31.54
CA VAL A 152 2.37 -21.29 -30.84
C VAL A 152 0.86 -21.18 -30.66
N GLY A 153 0.42 -21.04 -29.41
CA GLY A 153 -0.98 -20.80 -29.11
C GLY A 153 -1.40 -19.38 -29.47
N VAL A 154 -2.48 -19.25 -30.22
CA VAL A 154 -3.07 -17.95 -30.59
C VAL A 154 -4.51 -17.90 -30.11
N LEU A 155 -4.84 -16.89 -29.33
CA LEU A 155 -6.21 -16.63 -28.91
C LEU A 155 -6.90 -15.73 -29.93
N LEU A 156 -7.96 -16.26 -30.57
CA LEU A 156 -8.82 -15.50 -31.48
C LEU A 156 -10.09 -15.13 -30.73
N SER A 157 -10.40 -13.84 -30.68
CA SER A 157 -11.59 -13.35 -30.00
C SER A 157 -12.34 -12.35 -30.87
N LEU A 158 -13.68 -12.43 -30.80
CA LEU A 158 -14.56 -11.44 -31.43
C LEU A 158 -14.90 -10.40 -30.33
N ILE A 159 -14.48 -9.17 -30.57
CA ILE A 159 -14.82 -8.05 -29.69
C ILE A 159 -15.96 -7.29 -30.35
N HIS A 160 -17.11 -7.28 -29.69
CA HIS A 160 -18.24 -6.42 -30.08
C HIS A 160 -18.08 -5.08 -29.33
N ILE A 161 -17.90 -4.06 -30.10
CA ILE A 161 -17.82 -2.69 -29.59
C ILE A 161 -19.24 -2.08 -29.60
#